data_6b58debd2289c6663e6ca5f4e4a194c3
#
_entry.id   6b58debd2289c6663e6ca5f4e4a194c3
#
_cell.length_a   1.000
_cell.length_b   1.000
_cell.length_c   1.000
_cell.angle_alpha   90.00
_cell.angle_beta   90.00
_cell.angle_gamma   90.00
#
_symmetry.space_group_name_H-M   'P 1'
#
loop_
_entity.id
_entity.type
_entity.pdbx_description
1 polymer ?
#
loop_
_entity_poly.entity_id
_entity_poly.type
_entity_poly.pdbx_seq_one_letter_code
_entity_poly.pdbx_strand_id
1 'polypeptide(L)'
;ARMGFFSLMASFLLIATTSIDTLCAALRWLHVPDILVTLLLLTYRYIGVLMEEVAVMSEAYSLRAPGQKGIHISAWGSFLGQLLLRSMDRAEALYHSMLLRGFRGEYYYAEVPKCGVSGIGFTVVCCLAFVCARWVNLPALLGGLFVR
;
A
#
# COMPACT_ATOMS: atom_id res chain seq x y z
N ALA A 1 21.41 -7.43 -12.99
CA ALA A 1 21.43 -7.38 -11.52
C ALA A 1 21.40 -5.95 -10.94
N ARG A 2 22.15 -4.97 -11.49
CA ARG A 2 22.24 -3.61 -10.94
C ARG A 2 20.94 -2.79 -11.03
N MET A 3 20.20 -2.90 -12.14
CA MET A 3 18.92 -2.16 -12.30
C MET A 3 17.85 -2.63 -11.31
N GLY A 4 17.81 -3.93 -10.97
CA GLY A 4 16.90 -4.44 -9.96
C GLY A 4 17.17 -3.90 -8.56
N PHE A 5 18.44 -3.73 -8.19
CA PHE A 5 18.82 -3.20 -6.89
C PHE A 5 18.38 -1.73 -6.71
N PHE A 6 18.57 -0.89 -7.74
CA PHE A 6 18.11 0.51 -7.68
C PHE A 6 16.57 0.61 -7.64
N SER A 7 15.88 -0.26 -8.37
CA SER A 7 14.41 -0.31 -8.33
C SER A 7 13.89 -0.71 -6.94
N LEU A 8 14.50 -1.72 -6.32
CA LEU A 8 14.16 -2.14 -4.95
C LEU A 8 14.44 -1.04 -3.92
N MET A 9 15.58 -0.38 -4.03
CA MET A 9 15.92 0.75 -3.14
C MET A 9 14.97 1.91 -3.29
N ALA A 10 14.61 2.28 -4.53
CA ALA A 10 13.65 3.36 -4.80
C ALA A 10 12.25 3.02 -4.26
N SER A 11 11.79 1.77 -4.46
CA SER A 11 10.51 1.30 -3.95
C SER A 11 10.47 1.29 -2.42
N PHE A 12 11.53 0.79 -1.78
CA PHE A 12 11.64 0.78 -0.32
C PHE A 12 11.64 2.19 0.25
N LEU A 13 12.37 3.12 -0.37
CA LEU A 13 12.45 4.51 0.06
C LEU A 13 11.11 5.22 -0.09
N LEU A 14 10.35 4.94 -1.15
CA LEU A 14 9.00 5.45 -1.36
C LEU A 14 8.05 4.96 -0.25
N ILE A 15 8.07 3.67 0.07
CA ILE A 15 7.22 3.08 1.11
C ILE A 15 7.57 3.64 2.49
N ALA A 16 8.87 3.84 2.77
CA ALA A 16 9.34 4.32 4.06
C ALA A 16 9.06 5.82 4.30
N THR A 17 9.00 6.62 3.23
CA THR A 17 8.85 8.09 3.35
C THR A 17 7.43 8.59 3.09
N THR A 18 6.59 7.83 2.39
CA THR A 18 5.28 8.29 1.94
C THR A 18 4.18 7.54 2.68
N SER A 19 3.32 8.27 3.42
CA SER A 19 2.12 7.70 4.01
C SER A 19 1.08 7.37 2.93
N ILE A 20 0.23 6.40 3.20
CA ILE A 20 -0.82 5.98 2.25
C ILE A 20 -1.79 7.12 1.92
N ASP A 21 -2.07 7.99 2.90
CA ASP A 21 -2.95 9.15 2.71
C ASP A 21 -2.35 10.13 1.70
N THR A 22 -1.04 10.38 1.80
CA THR A 22 -0.31 11.23 0.85
C THR A 22 -0.28 10.61 -0.55
N LEU A 23 -0.15 9.28 -0.62
CA LEU A 23 -0.19 8.55 -1.89
C LEU A 23 -1.57 8.66 -2.54
N CYS A 24 -2.65 8.49 -1.77
CA CYS A 24 -4.03 8.65 -2.23
C CYS A 24 -4.30 10.07 -2.74
N ALA A 25 -3.77 11.07 -2.04
CA ALA A 25 -3.85 12.46 -2.45
C ALA A 25 -3.12 12.72 -3.78
N ALA A 26 -1.93 12.14 -3.96
CA ALA A 26 -1.18 12.23 -5.21
C ALA A 26 -1.89 11.54 -6.39
N LEU A 27 -2.54 10.38 -6.15
CA LEU A 27 -3.34 9.71 -7.17
C LEU A 27 -4.52 10.57 -7.65
N ARG A 28 -5.18 11.27 -6.73
CA ARG A 28 -6.26 12.20 -7.07
C ARG A 28 -5.78 13.34 -7.96
N TRP A 29 -4.58 13.88 -7.66
CA TRP A 29 -3.97 14.90 -8.52
C TRP A 29 -3.66 14.39 -9.93
N LEU A 30 -3.40 13.08 -10.07
CA LEU A 30 -3.16 12.41 -11.36
C LEU A 30 -4.46 12.13 -12.15
N HIS A 31 -5.61 12.71 -11.75
CA HIS A 31 -6.93 12.51 -12.36
C HIS A 31 -7.46 11.06 -12.30
N VAL A 32 -7.04 10.29 -11.31
CA VAL A 32 -7.63 8.98 -11.03
C VAL A 32 -9.07 9.19 -10.50
N PRO A 33 -10.07 8.41 -10.96
CA PRO A 33 -11.44 8.52 -10.47
C PRO A 33 -11.51 8.43 -8.94
N ASP A 34 -12.28 9.33 -8.32
CA ASP A 34 -12.37 9.44 -6.86
C ASP A 34 -12.84 8.14 -6.19
N ILE A 35 -13.65 7.34 -6.90
CA ILE A 35 -14.11 6.04 -6.41
C ILE A 35 -12.94 5.05 -6.18
N LEU A 36 -11.93 5.04 -7.08
CA LEU A 36 -10.77 4.17 -6.93
C LEU A 36 -9.88 4.60 -5.76
N VAL A 37 -9.72 5.89 -5.58
CA VAL A 37 -8.95 6.45 -4.44
C VAL A 37 -9.66 6.12 -3.13
N THR A 38 -10.98 6.23 -3.09
CA THR A 38 -11.81 5.86 -1.94
C THR A 38 -11.68 4.36 -1.63
N LEU A 39 -11.75 3.50 -2.64
CA LEU A 39 -11.58 2.06 -2.49
C LEU A 39 -10.18 1.71 -1.94
N LEU A 40 -9.14 2.35 -2.45
CA LEU A 40 -7.77 2.13 -1.98
C LEU A 40 -7.62 2.48 -0.48
N LEU A 41 -8.12 3.63 -0.08
CA LEU A 41 -8.07 4.09 1.30
C LEU A 41 -8.87 3.17 2.24
N LEU A 42 -10.08 2.80 1.83
CA LEU A 42 -10.90 1.85 2.59
C LEU A 42 -10.19 0.50 2.72
N THR A 43 -9.64 -0.02 1.62
CA THR A 43 -8.90 -1.28 1.64
C THR A 43 -7.76 -1.21 2.64
N TYR A 44 -6.94 -0.16 2.61
CA TYR A 44 -5.83 0.01 3.55
C TYR A 44 -6.31 0.05 5.01
N ARG A 45 -7.34 0.84 5.29
CA ARG A 45 -7.92 0.95 6.64
C ARG A 45 -8.46 -0.39 7.14
N TYR A 46 -9.11 -1.16 6.26
CA TYR A 46 -9.74 -2.44 6.64
C TYR A 46 -8.75 -3.61 6.69
N ILE A 47 -7.56 -3.50 6.11
CA ILE A 47 -6.50 -4.51 6.27
C ILE A 47 -6.20 -4.73 7.76
N GLY A 48 -6.05 -3.66 8.55
CA GLY A 48 -5.82 -3.77 9.99
C GLY A 48 -6.93 -4.56 10.70
N VAL A 49 -8.17 -4.23 10.39
CA VAL A 49 -9.34 -4.90 10.98
C VAL A 49 -9.43 -6.37 10.58
N LEU A 50 -9.14 -6.70 9.31
CA LEU A 50 -9.11 -8.08 8.84
C LEU A 50 -7.95 -8.87 9.46
N MET A 51 -6.81 -8.23 9.72
CA MET A 51 -5.70 -8.88 10.41
C MET A 51 -6.05 -9.26 11.85
N GLU A 52 -6.82 -8.44 12.56
CA GLU A 52 -7.37 -8.80 13.90
C GLU A 52 -8.31 -10.00 13.79
N GLU A 53 -9.19 -10.03 12.79
CA GLU A 53 -10.09 -11.16 12.57
C GLU A 53 -9.33 -12.45 12.27
N VAL A 54 -8.29 -12.38 11.44
CA VAL A 54 -7.39 -13.51 11.14
C VAL A 54 -6.69 -14.00 12.41
N ALA A 55 -6.25 -13.09 13.29
CA ALA A 55 -5.60 -13.45 14.55
C ALA A 55 -6.57 -14.24 15.45
N VAL A 56 -7.79 -13.73 15.65
CA VAL A 56 -8.82 -14.41 16.45
C VAL A 56 -9.18 -15.79 15.88
N MET A 57 -9.35 -15.88 14.56
CA MET A 57 -9.64 -17.16 13.91
C MET A 57 -8.49 -18.16 14.02
N SER A 58 -7.24 -17.70 13.91
CA SER A 58 -6.06 -18.54 14.02
C SER A 58 -5.87 -19.05 15.45
N GLU A 59 -6.17 -18.23 16.45
CA GLU A 59 -6.17 -18.61 17.86
C GLU A 59 -7.25 -19.66 18.15
N ALA A 60 -8.47 -19.43 17.68
CA ALA A 60 -9.56 -20.39 17.81
C ALA A 60 -9.23 -21.75 17.15
N TYR A 61 -8.52 -21.72 16.02
CA TYR A 61 -8.05 -22.94 15.35
C TYR A 61 -6.99 -23.67 16.20
N SER A 62 -6.04 -22.94 16.77
CA SER A 62 -4.97 -23.53 17.60
C SER A 62 -5.51 -24.22 18.85
N LEU A 63 -6.59 -23.67 19.43
CA LEU A 63 -7.27 -24.27 20.60
C LEU A 63 -8.02 -25.57 20.24
N ARG A 64 -8.51 -25.69 19.01
CA ARG A 64 -9.20 -26.90 18.51
C ARG A 64 -8.26 -28.01 18.06
N ALA A 65 -7.04 -27.67 17.68
CA ALA A 65 -6.02 -28.58 17.17
C ALA A 65 -4.72 -28.47 17.99
N PRO A 66 -4.73 -28.84 19.29
CA PRO A 66 -3.56 -28.74 20.15
C PRO A 66 -2.44 -29.66 19.63
N GLY A 67 -1.23 -29.10 19.46
CA GLY A 67 -0.06 -29.85 18.98
C GLY A 67 0.27 -29.67 17.50
N GLN A 68 -0.56 -28.96 16.72
CA GLN A 68 -0.24 -28.60 15.35
C GLN A 68 0.48 -27.23 15.30
N LYS A 69 1.58 -27.15 14.55
CA LYS A 69 2.26 -25.89 14.29
C LYS A 69 1.64 -25.23 13.05
N GLY A 70 0.73 -24.25 13.26
CA GLY A 70 0.09 -23.50 12.18
C GLY A 70 -1.18 -24.15 11.61
N ILE A 71 -1.76 -23.53 10.59
CA ILE A 71 -3.00 -23.96 9.94
C ILE A 71 -2.66 -25.02 8.89
N HIS A 72 -3.25 -26.22 8.99
CA HIS A 72 -3.05 -27.28 8.02
C HIS A 72 -3.62 -26.89 6.65
N ILE A 73 -2.95 -27.29 5.55
CA ILE A 73 -3.32 -26.92 4.18
C ILE A 73 -4.78 -27.30 3.86
N SER A 74 -5.27 -28.44 4.36
CA SER A 74 -6.66 -28.84 4.16
C SER A 74 -7.69 -27.94 4.86
N ALA A 75 -7.29 -27.24 5.92
CA ALA A 75 -8.16 -26.31 6.67
C ALA A 75 -8.18 -24.90 6.06
N TRP A 76 -7.24 -24.57 5.17
CA TRP A 76 -7.14 -23.25 4.57
C TRP A 76 -8.40 -22.86 3.77
N GLY A 77 -9.02 -23.82 3.07
CA GLY A 77 -10.24 -23.55 2.30
C GLY A 77 -11.40 -23.06 3.20
N SER A 78 -11.64 -23.76 4.31
CA SER A 78 -12.67 -23.38 5.29
C SER A 78 -12.32 -22.07 5.99
N PHE A 79 -11.05 -21.86 6.32
CA PHE A 79 -10.56 -20.64 6.97
C PHE A 79 -10.76 -19.40 6.08
N LEU A 80 -10.34 -19.47 4.81
CA LEU A 80 -10.51 -18.39 3.84
C LEU A 80 -11.99 -18.18 3.51
N GLY A 81 -12.80 -19.22 3.42
CA GLY A 81 -14.23 -19.11 3.20
C GLY A 81 -14.94 -18.35 4.33
N GLN A 82 -14.61 -18.66 5.58
CA GLN A 82 -15.13 -17.92 6.73
C GLN A 82 -14.67 -16.47 6.78
N LEU A 83 -13.38 -16.21 6.48
CA LEU A 83 -12.86 -14.84 6.41
C LEU A 83 -13.55 -14.03 5.32
N LEU A 84 -13.79 -14.65 4.15
CA LEU A 84 -14.51 -14.00 3.05
C LEU A 84 -15.94 -13.63 3.46
N LEU A 85 -16.70 -14.57 4.03
CA LEU A 85 -18.08 -14.29 4.50
C LEU A 85 -18.12 -13.15 5.50
N ARG A 86 -17.26 -13.17 6.51
CA ARG A 86 -17.18 -12.09 7.51
C ARG A 86 -16.76 -10.76 6.90
N SER A 87 -15.88 -10.77 5.91
CA SER A 87 -15.47 -9.53 5.21
C SER A 87 -16.62 -8.95 4.37
N MET A 88 -17.46 -9.80 3.76
CA MET A 88 -18.65 -9.36 3.03
C MET A 88 -19.70 -8.76 3.96
N ASP A 89 -20.03 -9.43 5.06
CA ASP A 89 -20.97 -8.91 6.07
C ASP A 89 -20.52 -7.54 6.60
N ARG A 90 -19.22 -7.40 6.85
CA ARG A 90 -18.64 -6.14 7.31
C ARG A 90 -18.67 -5.05 6.24
N ALA A 91 -18.41 -5.41 4.98
CA ALA A 91 -18.48 -4.47 3.87
C ALA A 91 -19.92 -3.96 3.66
N GLU A 92 -20.92 -4.82 3.77
CA GLU A 92 -22.33 -4.47 3.68
C GLU A 92 -22.75 -3.52 4.83
N ALA A 93 -22.39 -3.84 6.06
CA ALA A 93 -22.64 -2.99 7.21
C ALA A 93 -21.96 -1.61 7.09
N LEU A 94 -20.72 -1.59 6.57
CA LEU A 94 -20.01 -0.35 6.28
C LEU A 94 -20.73 0.48 5.23
N TYR A 95 -21.12 -0.14 4.13
CA TYR A 95 -21.83 0.55 3.05
C TYR A 95 -23.15 1.17 3.54
N HIS A 96 -23.95 0.43 4.28
CA HIS A 96 -25.17 0.95 4.90
C HIS A 96 -24.89 2.14 5.84
N SER A 97 -23.85 2.04 6.67
CA SER A 97 -23.48 3.13 7.57
C SER A 97 -23.02 4.39 6.81
N MET A 98 -22.34 4.22 5.68
CA MET A 98 -21.94 5.33 4.81
C MET A 98 -23.14 5.99 4.12
N LEU A 99 -24.09 5.21 3.64
CA LEU A 99 -25.33 5.74 3.04
C LEU A 99 -26.11 6.60 4.04
N LEU A 100 -26.25 6.14 5.28
CA LEU A 100 -26.90 6.91 6.36
C LEU A 100 -26.20 8.23 6.67
N ARG A 101 -24.88 8.31 6.42
CA ARG A 101 -24.09 9.54 6.56
C ARG A 101 -24.06 10.41 5.31
N GLY A 102 -24.87 10.07 4.28
CA GLY A 102 -24.97 10.85 3.07
C GLY A 102 -23.84 10.62 2.06
N PHE A 103 -23.18 9.46 2.09
CA PHE A 103 -22.15 9.11 1.12
C PHE A 103 -22.69 9.11 -0.31
N ARG A 104 -22.05 9.88 -1.20
CA ARG A 104 -22.41 10.03 -2.62
C ARG A 104 -21.30 9.51 -3.57
N GLY A 105 -20.46 8.61 -3.11
CA GLY A 105 -19.34 8.08 -3.92
C GLY A 105 -18.03 8.85 -3.74
N GLU A 106 -18.04 9.97 -3.04
CA GLU A 106 -16.85 10.76 -2.74
C GLU A 106 -16.57 10.70 -1.23
N TYR A 107 -15.32 10.43 -0.88
CA TYR A 107 -14.85 10.51 0.50
C TYR A 107 -14.15 11.86 0.68
N TYR A 108 -14.66 12.69 1.59
CA TYR A 108 -14.00 13.94 1.94
C TYR A 108 -12.77 13.65 2.79
N TYR A 109 -11.61 13.79 2.20
CA TYR A 109 -10.34 13.72 2.94
C TYR A 109 -10.12 15.01 3.72
N ALA A 110 -9.60 14.89 4.92
CA ALA A 110 -8.96 16.01 5.59
C ALA A 110 -7.90 16.60 4.64
N GLU A 111 -7.84 17.92 4.58
CA GLU A 111 -7.09 18.74 3.63
C GLU A 111 -5.81 18.07 3.10
N VAL A 112 -5.80 17.83 1.79
CA VAL A 112 -4.59 17.42 1.07
C VAL A 112 -3.55 18.51 1.27
N PRO A 113 -2.38 18.22 1.84
CA PRO A 113 -1.32 19.22 1.92
C PRO A 113 -1.03 19.70 0.49
N LYS A 114 -1.27 21.00 0.27
CA LYS A 114 -1.01 21.63 -1.05
C LYS A 114 0.44 21.31 -1.42
N CYS A 115 0.61 20.68 -2.57
CA CYS A 115 1.94 20.35 -3.08
C CYS A 115 2.71 21.68 -3.22
N GLY A 116 3.60 21.96 -2.29
CA GLY A 116 4.41 23.16 -2.33
C GLY A 116 5.33 23.12 -3.55
N VAL A 117 5.62 24.27 -4.12
CA VAL A 117 6.57 24.43 -5.24
C VAL A 117 7.90 23.69 -4.97
N SER A 118 8.28 23.60 -3.70
CA SER A 118 9.44 22.82 -3.22
C SER A 118 9.34 21.32 -3.53
N GLY A 119 8.16 20.71 -3.42
CA GLY A 119 7.97 19.27 -3.73
C GLY A 119 8.10 18.97 -5.22
N ILE A 120 7.56 19.86 -6.07
CA ILE A 120 7.68 19.75 -7.54
C ILE A 120 9.15 19.91 -7.93
N GLY A 121 9.85 20.90 -7.37
CA GLY A 121 11.28 21.11 -7.61
C GLY A 121 12.13 19.90 -7.25
N PHE A 122 11.88 19.30 -6.08
CA PHE A 122 12.56 18.07 -5.66
C PHE A 122 12.31 16.90 -6.62
N THR A 123 11.08 16.70 -7.05
CA THR A 123 10.71 15.64 -7.99
C THR A 123 11.41 15.81 -9.34
N VAL A 124 11.43 17.05 -9.87
CA VAL A 124 12.12 17.36 -11.13
C VAL A 124 13.62 17.11 -11.02
N VAL A 125 14.26 17.53 -9.92
CA VAL A 125 15.68 17.30 -9.66
C VAL A 125 15.98 15.80 -9.56
N CYS A 126 15.16 15.02 -8.86
CA CYS A 126 15.31 13.57 -8.79
C CYS A 126 15.16 12.90 -10.16
N CYS A 127 14.15 13.29 -10.96
CA CYS A 127 13.98 12.76 -12.31
C CYS A 127 15.17 13.10 -13.21
N LEU A 128 15.67 14.33 -13.18
CA LEU A 128 16.85 14.73 -13.92
C LEU A 128 18.10 13.96 -13.47
N ALA A 129 18.29 13.79 -12.16
CA ALA A 129 19.40 13.00 -11.62
C ALA A 129 19.32 11.53 -12.09
N PHE A 130 18.13 10.93 -12.14
CA PHE A 130 17.93 9.57 -12.66
C PHE A 130 18.23 9.47 -14.16
N VAL A 131 17.77 10.43 -14.96
CA VAL A 131 18.04 10.50 -16.41
C VAL A 131 19.55 10.70 -16.64
N CYS A 132 20.19 11.61 -15.93
CA CYS A 132 21.64 11.82 -16.01
C CYS A 132 22.43 10.57 -15.58
N ALA A 133 22.04 9.91 -14.49
CA ALA A 133 22.67 8.67 -14.03
C ALA A 133 22.53 7.51 -15.03
N ARG A 134 21.46 7.55 -15.85
CA ARG A 134 21.28 6.57 -16.93
C ARG A 134 22.14 6.85 -18.16
N TRP A 135 22.32 8.14 -18.51
CA TRP A 135 23.12 8.54 -19.67
C TRP A 135 24.62 8.51 -19.37
N VAL A 136 25.00 8.99 -18.20
CA VAL A 136 26.37 8.90 -17.71
C VAL A 136 26.52 7.55 -17.03
N ASN A 137 27.32 6.64 -17.60
CA ASN A 137 27.68 5.35 -16.98
C ASN A 137 28.50 5.62 -15.69
N LEU A 138 27.85 6.22 -14.68
CA LEU A 138 28.45 6.53 -13.37
C LEU A 138 29.27 5.37 -12.77
N PRO A 139 28.87 4.09 -12.90
CA PRO A 139 29.67 2.99 -12.39
C PRO A 139 30.94 2.70 -13.19
N ALA A 140 31.01 3.11 -14.46
CA ALA A 140 32.24 3.00 -15.25
C ALA A 140 33.22 4.12 -14.85
N LEU A 141 32.72 5.29 -14.49
CA LEU A 141 33.53 6.42 -14.04
C LEU A 141 34.08 6.20 -12.62
N LEU A 142 33.26 5.68 -11.70
CA LEU A 142 33.70 5.32 -10.34
C LEU A 142 34.61 4.08 -10.32
N GLY A 143 34.35 3.08 -11.18
CA GLY A 143 35.24 1.92 -11.32
C GLY A 143 36.61 2.28 -11.87
N GLY A 144 36.69 3.27 -12.75
CA GLY A 144 37.97 3.78 -13.29
C GLY A 144 38.78 4.60 -12.27
N LEU A 145 38.13 5.17 -11.26
CA LEU A 145 38.79 5.95 -10.22
C LEU A 145 39.31 5.07 -9.06
N PHE A 146 38.75 3.86 -8.87
CA PHE A 146 39.10 2.93 -7.77
C PHE A 146 40.11 1.83 -8.17
N VAL A 147 40.45 1.75 -9.48
CA VAL A 147 41.40 0.78 -10.02
C VAL A 147 42.71 1.47 -10.49
N ARG A 148 43.09 2.56 -9.85
CA ARG A 148 44.40 3.18 -10.10
C ARG A 148 45.24 3.17 -8.85
#